data_859882369aa14caa167e4691514a2387
#
_entry.id   859882369aa14caa167e4691514a2387
#
_cell.length_a   1.000
_cell.length_b   1.000
_cell.length_c   1.000
_cell.angle_alpha   90.00
_cell.angle_beta   90.00
_cell.angle_gamma   90.00
#
_symmetry.space_group_name_H-M   'P 1'
#
loop_
_entity.id
_entity.type
_entity.pdbx_description
1 polymer ?
#
loop_
_entity_poly.entity_id
_entity_poly.type
_entity_poly.pdbx_seq_one_letter_code
_entity_poly.pdbx_strand_id
1 'polypeptide(L)'
;PDQVKEEFKNVIDIVQYVLKTLDFTDYTAQISLRDPETPEKYIGSDENWEKAERSIIEASAEKGLKTVTVLGEAAFYGPKLDFMVKDAIGRSWQLGTIQVDYNLPERFELEYKGADNEMHRPVMIHRAPFGSMERFVAVLIEHCAGNFPLWLAPQQVAILPVSERFHDYAMELSKVL
;
A
#
# COMPACT_ATOMS: atom_id res chain seq x y z
N PRO A 1 17.76 9.44 -8.17
CA PRO A 1 16.76 9.57 -9.24
C PRO A 1 16.74 8.36 -10.18
N ASP A 2 17.88 7.82 -10.60
CA ASP A 2 17.97 6.75 -11.60
C ASP A 2 17.39 5.40 -11.11
N GLN A 3 17.24 5.22 -9.81
CA GLN A 3 16.73 4.00 -9.18
C GLN A 3 15.20 4.01 -8.98
N VAL A 4 14.52 5.13 -9.25
CA VAL A 4 13.10 5.32 -8.91
C VAL A 4 12.22 4.20 -9.44
N LYS A 5 12.38 3.80 -10.68
CA LYS A 5 11.57 2.73 -11.30
C LYS A 5 11.79 1.38 -10.62
N GLU A 6 13.04 1.01 -10.34
CA GLU A 6 13.35 -0.26 -9.67
C GLU A 6 12.85 -0.28 -8.23
N GLU A 7 13.07 0.81 -7.49
CA GLU A 7 12.55 0.93 -6.13
C GLU A 7 11.02 0.95 -6.08
N PHE A 8 10.38 1.56 -7.07
CA PHE A 8 8.93 1.52 -7.20
C PHE A 8 8.41 0.09 -7.43
N LYS A 9 9.10 -0.71 -8.25
CA LYS A 9 8.78 -2.14 -8.45
C LYS A 9 8.94 -2.95 -7.16
N ASN A 10 9.99 -2.68 -6.37
CA ASN A 10 10.18 -3.31 -5.07
C ASN A 10 9.01 -2.99 -4.10
N VAL A 11 8.53 -1.75 -4.13
CA VAL A 11 7.36 -1.35 -3.32
C VAL A 11 6.07 -2.02 -3.80
N ILE A 12 5.89 -2.19 -5.13
CA ILE A 12 4.77 -2.99 -5.67
C ILE A 12 4.82 -4.42 -5.10
N ASP A 13 5.99 -5.06 -5.07
CA ASP A 13 6.15 -6.41 -4.52
C ASP A 13 5.74 -6.48 -3.05
N ILE A 14 6.10 -5.47 -2.25
CA ILE A 14 5.68 -5.40 -0.84
C ILE A 14 4.16 -5.33 -0.72
N VAL A 15 3.50 -4.46 -1.49
CA VAL A 15 2.03 -4.33 -1.45
C VAL A 15 1.37 -5.63 -1.91
N GLN A 16 1.85 -6.22 -3.01
CA GLN A 16 1.33 -7.50 -3.50
C GLN A 16 1.54 -8.63 -2.49
N TYR A 17 2.67 -8.67 -1.81
CA TYR A 17 2.94 -9.64 -0.75
C TYR A 17 1.93 -9.51 0.40
N VAL A 18 1.66 -8.29 0.85
CA VAL A 18 0.66 -8.01 1.90
C VAL A 18 -0.73 -8.47 1.47
N LEU A 19 -1.18 -8.05 0.29
CA LEU A 19 -2.50 -8.42 -0.23
C LEU A 19 -2.65 -9.94 -0.37
N LYS A 20 -1.63 -10.61 -0.92
CA LYS A 20 -1.60 -12.07 -1.07
C LYS A 20 -1.61 -12.81 0.26
N THR A 21 -0.86 -12.33 1.27
CA THR A 21 -0.81 -12.93 2.60
C THR A 21 -2.18 -12.94 3.28
N LEU A 22 -3.01 -11.96 2.95
CA LEU A 22 -4.37 -11.81 3.47
C LEU A 22 -5.45 -12.30 2.49
N ASP A 23 -5.03 -13.02 1.44
CA ASP A 23 -5.89 -13.62 0.40
C ASP A 23 -6.69 -12.61 -0.44
N PHE A 24 -6.26 -11.36 -0.49
CA PHE A 24 -6.81 -10.36 -1.44
C PHE A 24 -6.19 -10.57 -2.82
N THR A 25 -6.74 -11.49 -3.60
CA THR A 25 -6.23 -11.88 -4.92
C THR A 25 -6.91 -11.15 -6.08
N ASP A 26 -8.12 -10.64 -5.87
CA ASP A 26 -8.88 -9.88 -6.88
C ASP A 26 -8.84 -8.39 -6.56
N TYR A 27 -7.92 -7.69 -7.21
CA TYR A 27 -7.81 -6.24 -7.13
C TYR A 27 -7.50 -5.63 -8.50
N THR A 28 -7.84 -4.35 -8.66
CA THR A 28 -7.46 -3.54 -9.81
C THR A 28 -6.42 -2.52 -9.39
N ALA A 29 -5.34 -2.40 -10.15
CA ALA A 29 -4.35 -1.35 -9.95
C ALA A 29 -4.79 -0.09 -10.71
N GLN A 30 -5.07 1.01 -10.00
CA GLN A 30 -5.47 2.28 -10.59
C GLN A 30 -4.26 3.22 -10.64
N ILE A 31 -3.89 3.65 -11.84
CA ILE A 31 -2.89 4.70 -12.05
C ILE A 31 -3.64 6.03 -12.05
N SER A 32 -3.42 6.82 -10.99
CA SER A 32 -4.06 8.11 -10.78
C SER A 32 -3.11 9.23 -11.20
N LEU A 33 -3.43 9.89 -12.29
CA LEU A 33 -2.64 10.94 -12.91
C LEU A 33 -3.24 12.33 -12.64
N ARG A 34 -2.44 13.40 -12.87
CA ARG A 34 -2.93 14.77 -12.81
C ARG A 34 -3.98 15.03 -13.89
N ASP A 35 -4.84 16.01 -13.64
CA ASP A 35 -5.81 16.52 -14.60
C ASP A 35 -5.21 17.70 -15.36
N PRO A 36 -5.02 17.59 -16.68
CA PRO A 36 -4.51 18.69 -17.49
C PRO A 36 -5.41 19.94 -17.52
N GLU A 37 -6.70 19.78 -17.20
CA GLU A 37 -7.67 20.88 -17.20
C GLU A 37 -7.64 21.70 -15.91
N THR A 38 -6.98 21.19 -14.84
CA THR A 38 -6.89 21.85 -13.54
C THR A 38 -5.46 21.89 -13.02
N PRO A 39 -4.49 22.46 -13.77
CA PRO A 39 -3.06 22.42 -13.42
C PRO A 39 -2.76 23.14 -12.09
N GLU A 40 -3.56 24.11 -11.69
CA GLU A 40 -3.41 24.88 -10.43
C GLU A 40 -3.57 24.04 -9.16
N LYS A 41 -4.13 22.83 -9.27
CA LYS A 41 -4.24 21.88 -8.15
C LYS A 41 -2.94 21.18 -7.82
N TYR A 42 -1.95 21.26 -8.69
CA TYR A 42 -0.72 20.47 -8.61
C TYR A 42 0.51 21.37 -8.44
N ILE A 43 1.42 20.98 -7.57
CA ILE A 43 2.68 21.68 -7.34
C ILE A 43 3.81 21.09 -8.19
N GLY A 44 4.88 21.89 -8.41
CA GLY A 44 6.09 21.46 -9.08
C GLY A 44 6.09 21.72 -10.58
N SER A 45 7.12 21.25 -11.25
CA SER A 45 7.33 21.43 -12.69
C SER A 45 6.68 20.31 -13.50
N ASP A 46 6.30 20.60 -14.74
CA ASP A 46 5.81 19.61 -15.69
C ASP A 46 6.83 18.48 -15.91
N GLU A 47 8.13 18.81 -15.93
CA GLU A 47 9.21 17.83 -16.07
C GLU A 47 9.20 16.79 -14.93
N ASN A 48 9.02 17.22 -13.69
CA ASN A 48 8.93 16.32 -12.52
C ASN A 48 7.70 15.43 -12.62
N TRP A 49 6.56 15.97 -13.05
CA TRP A 49 5.35 15.21 -13.26
C TRP A 49 5.49 14.15 -14.35
N GLU A 50 6.04 14.53 -15.52
CA GLU A 50 6.26 13.59 -16.61
C GLU A 50 7.20 12.44 -16.22
N LYS A 51 8.27 12.72 -15.45
CA LYS A 51 9.17 11.69 -14.92
C LYS A 51 8.45 10.74 -13.97
N ALA A 52 7.67 11.29 -13.03
CA ALA A 52 6.93 10.51 -12.05
C ALA A 52 5.85 9.64 -12.71
N GLU A 53 5.03 10.21 -13.58
CA GLU A 53 3.96 9.50 -14.29
C GLU A 53 4.52 8.37 -15.16
N ARG A 54 5.59 8.64 -15.90
CA ARG A 54 6.30 7.63 -16.72
C ARG A 54 6.81 6.48 -15.86
N SER A 55 7.46 6.79 -14.73
CA SER A 55 7.99 5.77 -13.83
C SER A 55 6.92 4.83 -13.30
N ILE A 56 5.76 5.35 -12.92
CA ILE A 56 4.62 4.55 -12.44
C ILE A 56 4.05 3.68 -13.55
N ILE A 57 3.84 4.25 -14.75
CA ILE A 57 3.25 3.53 -15.90
C ILE A 57 4.16 2.38 -16.32
N GLU A 58 5.46 2.66 -16.52
CA GLU A 58 6.44 1.65 -16.93
C GLU A 58 6.60 0.55 -15.87
N ALA A 59 6.78 0.91 -14.59
CA ALA A 59 6.92 -0.07 -13.51
C ALA A 59 5.69 -0.97 -13.38
N SER A 60 4.50 -0.40 -13.49
CA SER A 60 3.24 -1.15 -13.43
C SER A 60 3.10 -2.14 -14.60
N ALA A 61 3.49 -1.72 -15.81
CA ALA A 61 3.49 -2.57 -17.01
C ALA A 61 4.52 -3.70 -16.90
N GLU A 62 5.75 -3.40 -16.43
CA GLU A 62 6.81 -4.40 -16.24
C GLU A 62 6.44 -5.45 -15.16
N LYS A 63 5.66 -5.03 -14.14
CA LYS A 63 5.11 -5.95 -13.13
C LYS A 63 3.87 -6.72 -13.59
N GLY A 64 3.40 -6.50 -14.82
CA GLY A 64 2.24 -7.18 -15.38
C GLY A 64 0.94 -6.89 -14.64
N LEU A 65 0.82 -5.71 -14.00
CA LEU A 65 -0.38 -5.33 -13.28
C LEU A 65 -1.53 -5.06 -14.27
N LYS A 66 -2.72 -5.53 -13.90
CA LYS A 66 -3.96 -5.14 -14.59
C LYS A 66 -4.34 -3.73 -14.15
N THR A 67 -4.02 -2.74 -15.01
CA THR A 67 -4.18 -1.33 -14.67
C THR A 67 -5.36 -0.67 -15.35
N VAL A 68 -5.93 0.33 -14.67
CA VAL A 68 -6.82 1.35 -15.24
C VAL A 68 -6.20 2.72 -14.96
N THR A 69 -6.33 3.67 -15.89
CA THR A 69 -5.82 5.03 -15.71
C THR A 69 -6.98 5.99 -15.46
N VAL A 70 -6.84 6.83 -14.44
CA VAL A 70 -7.83 7.84 -14.05
C VAL A 70 -7.13 9.19 -13.95
N LEU A 71 -7.69 10.21 -14.59
CA LEU A 71 -7.20 11.59 -14.51
C LEU A 71 -7.88 12.32 -13.34
N GLY A 72 -7.17 13.26 -12.73
CA GLY A 72 -7.69 14.09 -11.65
C GLY A 72 -7.61 13.48 -10.25
N GLU A 73 -7.20 12.23 -10.13
CA GLU A 73 -7.11 11.50 -8.85
C GLU A 73 -5.68 11.46 -8.27
N ALA A 74 -4.71 12.12 -8.91
CA ALA A 74 -3.36 12.26 -8.37
C ALA A 74 -3.37 13.07 -7.06
N ALA A 75 -2.36 12.85 -6.21
CA ALA A 75 -2.10 13.76 -5.10
C ALA A 75 -1.57 15.10 -5.65
N PHE A 76 -1.72 16.18 -4.88
CA PHE A 76 -1.28 17.50 -5.33
C PHE A 76 0.24 17.58 -5.59
N TYR A 77 1.04 16.66 -5.04
CA TYR A 77 2.50 16.60 -5.14
C TYR A 77 3.03 15.50 -6.07
N GLY A 78 2.18 14.55 -6.51
CA GLY A 78 2.64 13.48 -7.37
C GLY A 78 1.56 12.47 -7.77
N PRO A 79 1.82 11.68 -8.82
CA PRO A 79 0.92 10.62 -9.27
C PRO A 79 0.92 9.43 -8.30
N LYS A 80 -0.13 8.59 -8.40
CA LYS A 80 -0.34 7.44 -7.52
C LYS A 80 -0.60 6.15 -8.31
N LEU A 81 -0.21 5.04 -7.68
CA LEU A 81 -0.71 3.71 -8.00
C LEU A 81 -1.55 3.22 -6.81
N ASP A 82 -2.86 3.11 -7.00
CA ASP A 82 -3.81 2.70 -5.99
C ASP A 82 -4.25 1.24 -6.21
N PHE A 83 -4.35 0.46 -5.13
CA PHE A 83 -4.84 -0.92 -5.17
C PHE A 83 -6.30 -0.94 -4.71
N MET A 84 -7.19 -1.15 -5.68
CA MET A 84 -8.64 -1.13 -5.49
C MET A 84 -9.15 -2.56 -5.28
N VAL A 85 -9.63 -2.84 -4.08
CA VAL A 85 -10.17 -4.14 -3.67
C VAL A 85 -11.70 -4.05 -3.58
N LYS A 86 -12.40 -5.12 -3.93
CA LYS A 86 -13.86 -5.21 -3.76
C LYS A 86 -14.20 -5.86 -2.43
N ASP A 87 -15.20 -5.28 -1.75
CA ASP A 87 -15.80 -5.93 -0.59
C ASP A 87 -16.80 -7.02 -0.97
N ALA A 88 -17.37 -7.68 0.03
CA ALA A 88 -18.29 -8.82 -0.15
C ALA A 88 -19.55 -8.49 -0.97
N ILE A 89 -19.94 -7.22 -1.07
CA ILE A 89 -21.09 -6.78 -1.86
C ILE A 89 -20.71 -6.02 -3.14
N GLY A 90 -19.41 -6.06 -3.51
CA GLY A 90 -18.89 -5.54 -4.77
C GLY A 90 -18.54 -4.05 -4.79
N ARG A 91 -18.54 -3.34 -3.65
CA ARG A 91 -18.05 -1.95 -3.57
C ARG A 91 -16.53 -1.92 -3.66
N SER A 92 -16.00 -0.98 -4.42
CA SER A 92 -14.55 -0.79 -4.54
C SER A 92 -14.00 0.08 -3.40
N TRP A 93 -12.91 -0.38 -2.80
CA TRP A 93 -12.19 0.31 -1.74
C TRP A 93 -10.72 0.46 -2.10
N GLN A 94 -10.20 1.67 -2.01
CA GLN A 94 -8.77 1.92 -2.08
C GLN A 94 -8.13 1.44 -0.77
N LEU A 95 -7.33 0.39 -0.82
CA LEU A 95 -6.57 -0.13 0.31
C LEU A 95 -5.11 0.30 0.24
N GLY A 96 -4.37 -0.16 -0.75
CA GLY A 96 -2.95 0.20 -0.88
C GLY A 96 -2.74 1.41 -1.78
N THR A 97 -1.68 2.18 -1.52
CA THR A 97 -1.24 3.30 -2.37
C THR A 97 0.27 3.39 -2.39
N ILE A 98 0.83 3.67 -3.57
CA ILE A 98 2.22 4.02 -3.79
C ILE A 98 2.26 5.32 -4.58
N GLN A 99 3.11 6.28 -4.19
CA GLN A 99 3.21 7.60 -4.81
C GLN A 99 4.67 7.93 -5.11
N VAL A 100 4.94 8.50 -6.28
CA VAL A 100 6.26 9.05 -6.63
C VAL A 100 6.23 10.55 -6.49
N ASP A 101 7.18 11.08 -5.74
CA ASP A 101 7.23 12.48 -5.37
C ASP A 101 8.62 13.07 -5.60
N TYR A 102 8.74 13.91 -6.62
CA TYR A 102 9.91 14.72 -6.91
C TYR A 102 9.80 16.13 -6.29
N ASN A 103 8.59 16.54 -5.92
CA ASN A 103 8.27 17.94 -5.62
C ASN A 103 8.50 18.31 -4.15
N LEU A 104 8.08 17.46 -3.20
CA LEU A 104 8.32 17.75 -1.78
C LEU A 104 9.80 17.71 -1.39
N PRO A 105 10.64 16.77 -1.89
CA PRO A 105 12.06 16.83 -1.66
C PRO A 105 12.73 18.13 -2.13
N GLU A 106 12.30 18.66 -3.28
CA GLU A 106 12.76 19.95 -3.77
C GLU A 106 12.31 21.11 -2.86
N ARG A 107 11.02 21.11 -2.50
CA ARG A 107 10.41 22.15 -1.67
C ARG A 107 10.98 22.21 -0.24
N PHE A 108 11.38 21.06 0.31
CA PHE A 108 12.03 20.94 1.61
C PHE A 108 13.56 21.04 1.53
N GLU A 109 14.11 21.29 0.34
CA GLU A 109 15.55 21.40 0.10
C GLU A 109 16.34 20.18 0.60
N LEU A 110 15.75 18.99 0.49
CA LEU A 110 16.39 17.74 0.93
C LEU A 110 17.56 17.41 0.02
N GLU A 111 18.67 17.00 0.63
CA GLU A 111 19.87 16.61 -0.10
C GLU A 111 20.52 15.39 0.53
N TYR A 112 21.19 14.61 -0.30
CA TYR A 112 22.03 13.50 0.14
C TYR A 112 23.37 13.52 -0.61
N LYS A 113 24.41 12.95 0.00
CA LYS A 113 25.71 12.83 -0.60
C LYS A 113 25.77 11.54 -1.43
N GLY A 114 25.94 11.67 -2.73
CA GLY A 114 26.03 10.57 -3.67
C GLY A 114 27.38 9.82 -3.61
N ALA A 115 27.45 8.71 -4.34
CA ALA A 115 28.69 7.92 -4.47
C ALA A 115 29.82 8.69 -5.21
N ASP A 116 29.46 9.70 -5.99
CA ASP A 116 30.36 10.64 -6.66
C ASP A 116 30.88 11.75 -5.71
N ASN A 117 30.49 11.71 -4.44
CA ASN A 117 30.84 12.69 -3.41
C ASN A 117 30.18 14.08 -3.59
N GLU A 118 29.23 14.23 -4.50
CA GLU A 118 28.45 15.43 -4.75
C GLU A 118 27.08 15.37 -4.04
N MET A 119 26.44 16.53 -3.86
CA MET A 119 25.12 16.63 -3.25
C MET A 119 24.02 16.46 -4.31
N HIS A 120 23.06 15.60 -4.04
CA HIS A 120 21.96 15.28 -4.93
C HIS A 120 20.60 15.45 -4.27
N ARG A 121 19.57 15.77 -5.07
CA ARG A 121 18.18 15.81 -4.63
C ARG A 121 17.62 14.38 -4.61
N PRO A 122 17.08 13.90 -3.46
CA PRO A 122 16.40 12.61 -3.42
C PRO A 122 15.05 12.66 -4.11
N VAL A 123 14.50 11.48 -4.41
CA VAL A 123 13.10 11.28 -4.80
C VAL A 123 12.42 10.50 -3.68
N MET A 124 11.19 10.86 -3.32
CA MET A 124 10.41 10.10 -2.34
C MET A 124 9.48 9.11 -3.03
N ILE A 125 9.39 7.91 -2.46
CA ILE A 125 8.34 6.95 -2.78
C ILE A 125 7.54 6.73 -1.49
N HIS A 126 6.35 7.35 -1.44
CA HIS A 126 5.42 7.15 -0.35
C HIS A 126 4.71 5.82 -0.54
N ARG A 127 4.52 5.06 0.54
CA ARG A 127 3.80 3.80 0.49
C ARG A 127 2.87 3.64 1.69
N ALA A 128 1.68 3.19 1.43
CA ALA A 128 0.69 2.81 2.43
C ALA A 128 0.06 1.47 2.01
N PRO A 129 0.64 0.31 2.38
CA PRO A 129 0.15 -1.00 1.92
C PRO A 129 -1.28 -1.30 2.34
N PHE A 130 -1.69 -0.77 3.48
CA PHE A 130 -3.04 -0.95 4.04
C PHE A 130 -3.98 0.23 3.80
N GLY A 131 -3.46 1.39 3.40
CA GLY A 131 -4.20 2.65 3.37
C GLY A 131 -4.63 3.08 4.79
N SER A 132 -5.91 3.42 4.99
CA SER A 132 -6.47 3.61 6.33
C SER A 132 -6.63 2.26 7.03
N MET A 133 -6.10 2.15 8.26
CA MET A 133 -6.17 0.92 9.04
C MET A 133 -7.62 0.55 9.37
N GLU A 134 -8.47 1.53 9.67
CA GLU A 134 -9.89 1.32 9.97
C GLU A 134 -10.63 0.73 8.77
N ARG A 135 -10.40 1.30 7.58
CA ARG A 135 -10.98 0.79 6.32
C ARG A 135 -10.47 -0.62 6.02
N PHE A 136 -9.17 -0.82 6.17
CA PHE A 136 -8.55 -2.11 5.91
C PHE A 136 -9.13 -3.20 6.82
N VAL A 137 -9.23 -2.95 8.13
CA VAL A 137 -9.81 -3.89 9.10
C VAL A 137 -11.28 -4.17 8.77
N ALA A 138 -12.07 -3.15 8.41
CA ALA A 138 -13.47 -3.35 8.02
C ALA A 138 -13.60 -4.28 6.81
N VAL A 139 -12.84 -4.03 5.75
CA VAL A 139 -12.84 -4.87 4.53
C VAL A 139 -12.32 -6.29 4.84
N LEU A 140 -11.31 -6.41 5.69
CA LEU A 140 -10.75 -7.71 6.10
C LEU A 140 -11.75 -8.54 6.90
N ILE A 141 -12.51 -7.94 7.83
CA ILE A 141 -13.57 -8.62 8.58
C ILE A 141 -14.64 -9.19 7.62
N GLU A 142 -15.06 -8.39 6.64
CA GLU A 142 -16.00 -8.85 5.60
C GLU A 142 -15.39 -9.96 4.75
N HIS A 143 -14.14 -9.81 4.33
CA HIS A 143 -13.42 -10.78 3.49
C HIS A 143 -13.31 -12.14 4.17
N CYS A 144 -12.98 -12.16 5.45
CA CYS A 144 -12.88 -13.39 6.25
C CYS A 144 -14.24 -13.90 6.76
N ALA A 145 -15.33 -13.18 6.51
CA ALA A 145 -16.65 -13.43 7.11
C ALA A 145 -16.60 -13.63 8.64
N GLY A 146 -15.68 -12.91 9.31
CA GLY A 146 -15.39 -13.03 10.75
C GLY A 146 -14.52 -14.24 11.13
N ASN A 147 -14.22 -15.16 10.19
CA ASN A 147 -13.36 -16.32 10.46
C ASN A 147 -11.92 -16.03 10.07
N PHE A 148 -11.19 -15.41 10.96
CA PHE A 148 -9.79 -15.07 10.74
C PHE A 148 -8.88 -16.29 10.71
N PRO A 149 -7.78 -16.29 9.94
CA PRO A 149 -6.72 -17.27 10.11
C PRO A 149 -6.15 -17.20 11.54
N LEU A 150 -5.66 -18.33 12.05
CA LEU A 150 -5.24 -18.45 13.45
C LEU A 150 -4.30 -17.33 13.91
N TRP A 151 -3.29 -16.99 13.10
CA TRP A 151 -2.29 -15.98 13.42
C TRP A 151 -2.87 -14.55 13.53
N LEU A 152 -4.05 -14.30 12.97
CA LEU A 152 -4.73 -13.00 12.97
C LEU A 152 -5.96 -12.98 13.89
N ALA A 153 -6.40 -14.14 14.39
CA ALA A 153 -7.57 -14.25 15.24
C ALA A 153 -7.36 -13.51 16.56
N PRO A 154 -8.30 -12.66 17.02
CA PRO A 154 -8.21 -11.98 18.32
C PRO A 154 -8.13 -12.95 19.49
N GLN A 155 -8.79 -14.09 19.38
CA GLN A 155 -8.71 -15.21 20.33
C GLN A 155 -8.23 -16.44 19.56
N GLN A 156 -6.98 -16.82 19.76
CA GLN A 156 -6.34 -17.89 19.00
C GLN A 156 -6.65 -19.27 19.58
N VAL A 157 -6.75 -19.38 20.89
CA VAL A 157 -7.02 -20.63 21.61
C VAL A 157 -7.95 -20.36 22.80
N ALA A 158 -8.87 -21.25 23.05
CA ALA A 158 -9.67 -21.28 24.26
C ALA A 158 -9.57 -22.68 24.89
N ILE A 159 -9.24 -22.74 26.17
CA ILE A 159 -9.18 -24.00 26.96
C ILE A 159 -10.47 -24.10 27.77
N LEU A 160 -11.27 -25.12 27.52
CA LEU A 160 -12.58 -25.33 28.12
C LEU A 160 -12.52 -26.58 29.05
N PRO A 161 -12.27 -26.42 30.35
CA PRO A 161 -12.30 -27.55 31.29
C PRO A 161 -13.73 -28.08 31.43
N VAL A 162 -13.91 -29.38 31.30
CA VAL A 162 -15.23 -30.03 31.36
C VAL A 162 -15.84 -30.08 32.78
N SER A 163 -15.04 -29.82 33.83
CA SER A 163 -15.48 -29.62 35.19
C SER A 163 -14.43 -28.88 36.01
N GLU A 164 -14.84 -28.34 37.17
CA GLU A 164 -13.98 -27.57 38.08
C GLU A 164 -12.72 -28.34 38.51
N ARG A 165 -12.79 -29.66 38.69
CA ARG A 165 -11.63 -30.48 39.07
C ARG A 165 -10.47 -30.44 38.06
N PHE A 166 -10.69 -29.99 36.82
CA PHE A 166 -9.66 -29.84 35.77
C PHE A 166 -9.20 -28.41 35.58
N HIS A 167 -9.68 -27.49 36.43
CA HIS A 167 -9.36 -26.07 36.27
C HIS A 167 -7.85 -25.81 36.38
N ASP A 168 -7.20 -26.37 37.43
CA ASP A 168 -5.77 -26.18 37.64
C ASP A 168 -4.93 -26.72 36.50
N TYR A 169 -5.29 -27.87 35.94
CA TYR A 169 -4.64 -28.44 34.78
C TYR A 169 -4.82 -27.53 33.55
N ALA A 170 -6.03 -27.01 33.34
CA ALA A 170 -6.30 -26.07 32.24
C ALA A 170 -5.46 -24.78 32.39
N MET A 171 -5.31 -24.26 33.58
CA MET A 171 -4.46 -23.09 33.89
C MET A 171 -2.97 -23.36 33.67
N GLU A 172 -2.48 -24.58 34.00
CA GLU A 172 -1.11 -24.96 33.66
C GLU A 172 -0.88 -25.04 32.14
N LEU A 173 -1.82 -25.66 31.45
CA LEU A 173 -1.75 -25.77 29.96
C LEU A 173 -1.74 -24.39 29.31
N SER A 174 -2.53 -23.41 29.78
CA SER A 174 -2.58 -22.07 29.27
C SER A 174 -1.27 -21.26 29.41
N LYS A 175 -0.35 -21.69 30.26
CA LYS A 175 0.97 -21.07 30.41
C LYS A 175 2.00 -21.57 29.42
N VAL A 176 1.71 -22.70 28.76
CA VAL A 176 2.61 -23.36 27.80
C VAL A 176 2.24 -22.97 26.36
N LEU A 177 0.98 -22.61 26.13
CA LEU A 177 0.45 -22.12 24.84
C LEU A 177 0.65 -20.61 24.68
#